data_179b408abbce81e001065082550fad6a
#
_entry.id   179b408abbce81e001065082550fad6a
#
_cell.length_a   1.000
_cell.length_b   1.000
_cell.length_c   1.000
_cell.angle_alpha   90.00
_cell.angle_beta   90.00
_cell.angle_gamma   90.00
#
_symmetry.space_group_name_H-M   'P 1'
#
loop_
_entity.id
_entity.type
_entity.pdbx_description
1 polymer ?
#
loop_
_entity_poly.entity_id
_entity_poly.type
_entity_poly.pdbx_seq_one_letter_code
_entity_poly.pdbx_strand_id
1 'polypeptide(L)'
;LMRSSAASDVYKRQLKNYLFTGKIDPQGKDILTLIAEYLFINIDDQLKELNKQNENALKNLITTPAVKYRRPYDVYIEEYPHLASFMASVNGNEFLTDPTGSRRFLPFEVLHIDKPTAESIRMDNVYSEIMYLYRQGVRYWFNDAEIEELHLTNAEFEVQTIEFEMLTQYFEKPTEEEEALFFMTTAQVLAYLRNISPVQLSEKRLGESLRKIGFKRVQKRINNNHYPVYGYRIKPVPASRTGDDYG
;
A
#
# COMPACT_ATOMS: atom_id res chain seq x y z
N LEU A 1 -11.95 -24.16 -3.98
CA LEU A 1 -10.64 -23.50 -3.87
C LEU A 1 -10.17 -23.10 -5.28
N MET A 2 -10.59 -21.95 -5.75
CA MET A 2 -9.96 -21.39 -6.94
C MET A 2 -8.58 -20.89 -6.53
N ARG A 3 -7.57 -21.64 -6.90
CA ARG A 3 -6.18 -21.22 -6.72
C ARG A 3 -5.94 -20.00 -7.60
N SER A 4 -5.40 -18.93 -7.03
CA SER A 4 -5.00 -17.67 -7.72
C SER A 4 -3.87 -17.87 -8.75
N SER A 5 -3.66 -19.11 -9.17
CA SER A 5 -2.57 -19.49 -10.08
C SER A 5 -2.81 -19.13 -11.55
N ALA A 6 -3.97 -18.53 -11.92
CA ALA A 6 -4.26 -18.26 -13.33
C ALA A 6 -3.28 -17.26 -13.95
N ALA A 7 -2.86 -16.22 -13.22
CA ALA A 7 -1.83 -15.31 -13.70
C ALA A 7 -0.45 -15.99 -13.82
N SER A 8 -0.13 -16.91 -12.89
CA SER A 8 1.13 -17.66 -12.95
C SER A 8 1.13 -18.74 -14.02
N ASP A 9 -0.04 -19.23 -14.46
CA ASP A 9 -0.13 -20.28 -15.48
C ASP A 9 0.20 -19.77 -16.89
N VAL A 10 -0.06 -18.49 -17.16
CA VAL A 10 0.29 -17.87 -18.46
C VAL A 10 1.81 -17.78 -18.66
N TYR A 11 2.57 -17.56 -17.60
CA TYR A 11 4.05 -17.49 -17.67
C TYR A 11 4.75 -18.85 -17.68
N LYS A 12 4.02 -19.95 -17.41
CA LYS A 12 4.61 -21.23 -17.04
C LYS A 12 5.37 -21.97 -18.13
N ARG A 13 5.08 -21.78 -19.41
CA ARG A 13 5.67 -22.66 -20.42
C ARG A 13 7.15 -22.39 -20.69
N GLN A 14 7.56 -21.14 -20.76
CA GLN A 14 8.92 -20.77 -21.19
C GLN A 14 9.83 -20.37 -20.03
N LEU A 15 9.27 -19.69 -19.02
CA LEU A 15 10.03 -19.17 -17.87
C LEU A 15 9.73 -19.90 -16.56
N LYS A 16 9.16 -21.11 -16.62
CA LYS A 16 8.78 -21.90 -15.44
C LYS A 16 9.92 -22.05 -14.43
N ASN A 17 11.14 -22.26 -14.91
CA ASN A 17 12.31 -22.43 -14.05
C ASN A 17 12.78 -21.13 -13.39
N TYR A 18 12.27 -19.98 -13.85
CA TYR A 18 12.59 -18.66 -13.33
C TYR A 18 11.43 -18.04 -12.53
N LEU A 19 10.38 -18.82 -12.29
CA LEU A 19 9.24 -18.42 -11.47
C LEU A 19 9.30 -19.16 -10.13
N PHE A 20 9.40 -18.41 -9.06
CA PHE A 20 9.15 -18.89 -7.70
C PHE A 20 7.71 -18.60 -7.29
N THR A 21 7.03 -19.60 -6.74
CA THR A 21 5.70 -19.43 -6.13
C THR A 21 5.71 -20.04 -4.74
N GLY A 22 5.41 -19.26 -3.73
CA GLY A 22 5.38 -19.74 -2.36
C GLY A 22 5.47 -18.64 -1.33
N LYS A 23 5.55 -19.06 -0.09
CA LYS A 23 5.77 -18.13 1.04
C LYS A 23 7.21 -17.67 1.07
N ILE A 24 7.39 -16.37 1.33
CA ILE A 24 8.70 -15.76 1.52
C ILE A 24 8.81 -15.19 2.93
N ASP A 25 10.03 -15.17 3.45
CA ASP A 25 10.37 -14.38 4.63
C ASP A 25 11.19 -13.16 4.19
N PRO A 26 10.61 -11.94 4.18
CA PRO A 26 11.31 -10.75 3.73
C PRO A 26 12.56 -10.38 4.54
N GLN A 27 12.71 -10.94 5.76
CA GLN A 27 13.87 -10.73 6.62
C GLN A 27 14.84 -11.92 6.59
N GLY A 28 14.45 -13.02 5.97
CA GLY A 28 15.26 -14.21 5.83
C GLY A 28 16.45 -14.01 4.89
N LYS A 29 17.45 -14.87 5.00
CA LYS A 29 18.60 -14.85 4.09
C LYS A 29 18.28 -15.46 2.73
N ASP A 30 17.34 -16.39 2.69
CA ASP A 30 16.98 -17.14 1.48
C ASP A 30 16.31 -16.25 0.43
N ILE A 31 15.60 -15.20 0.85
CA ILE A 31 14.98 -14.24 -0.08
C ILE A 31 16.02 -13.57 -0.98
N LEU A 32 17.25 -13.33 -0.48
CA LEU A 32 18.31 -12.71 -1.26
C LEU A 32 18.76 -13.62 -2.41
N THR A 33 18.78 -14.93 -2.18
CA THR A 33 19.06 -15.92 -3.24
C THR A 33 17.92 -15.94 -4.27
N LEU A 34 16.66 -15.94 -3.80
CA LEU A 34 15.50 -15.92 -4.72
C LEU A 34 15.51 -14.68 -5.62
N ILE A 35 15.82 -13.51 -5.09
CA ILE A 35 15.90 -12.24 -5.84
C ILE A 35 16.98 -12.29 -6.93
N ALA A 36 18.09 -12.97 -6.66
CA ALA A 36 19.22 -13.08 -7.59
C ALA A 36 19.04 -14.17 -8.65
N GLU A 37 18.22 -15.18 -8.39
CA GLU A 37 18.09 -16.38 -9.26
C GLU A 37 16.80 -16.42 -10.07
N TYR A 38 15.71 -15.82 -9.56
CA TYR A 38 14.40 -15.85 -10.21
C TYR A 38 14.08 -14.53 -10.90
N LEU A 39 13.37 -14.61 -12.03
CA LEU A 39 12.84 -13.42 -12.73
C LEU A 39 11.49 -12.99 -12.17
N PHE A 40 10.71 -13.93 -11.61
CA PHE A 40 9.42 -13.65 -11.04
C PHE A 40 9.29 -14.34 -9.67
N ILE A 41 8.86 -13.61 -8.67
CA ILE A 41 8.52 -14.11 -7.34
C ILE A 41 7.04 -13.84 -7.10
N ASN A 42 6.23 -14.91 -7.07
CA ASN A 42 4.81 -14.82 -6.79
C ASN A 42 4.55 -15.14 -5.31
N ILE A 43 4.09 -14.12 -4.59
CA ILE A 43 3.72 -14.21 -3.17
C ILE A 43 2.23 -14.53 -3.10
N ASP A 44 1.91 -15.81 -2.91
CA ASP A 44 0.54 -16.29 -2.92
C ASP A 44 -0.11 -16.09 -1.54
N ASP A 45 -1.22 -15.34 -1.49
CA ASP A 45 -2.07 -15.07 -0.31
C ASP A 45 -1.35 -14.58 0.97
N GLN A 46 -0.07 -14.25 0.90
CA GLN A 46 0.73 -13.89 2.08
C GLN A 46 0.74 -12.38 2.36
N LEU A 47 0.40 -11.55 1.38
CA LEU A 47 0.61 -10.09 1.49
C LEU A 47 -0.19 -9.48 2.66
N LYS A 48 -1.41 -9.95 2.92
CA LYS A 48 -2.24 -9.53 4.05
C LYS A 48 -1.74 -10.01 5.41
N GLU A 49 -1.01 -11.13 5.43
CA GLU A 49 -0.48 -11.74 6.67
C GLU A 49 0.82 -11.06 7.13
N LEU A 50 1.44 -10.25 6.27
CA LEU A 50 2.67 -9.56 6.61
C LEU A 50 2.44 -8.55 7.73
N ASN A 51 3.17 -8.68 8.81
CA ASN A 51 3.23 -7.64 9.82
C ASN A 51 3.95 -6.39 9.27
N LYS A 52 3.79 -5.25 9.93
CA LYS A 52 4.37 -3.97 9.50
C LYS A 52 5.89 -4.02 9.27
N GLN A 53 6.61 -4.84 10.03
CA GLN A 53 8.06 -5.00 9.92
C GLN A 53 8.43 -5.76 8.65
N ASN A 54 7.72 -6.84 8.35
CA ASN A 54 7.91 -7.64 7.13
C ASN A 54 7.47 -6.87 5.88
N GLU A 55 6.42 -6.09 5.97
CA GLU A 55 5.98 -5.19 4.89
C GLU A 55 7.06 -4.16 4.55
N ASN A 56 7.67 -3.52 5.55
CA ASN A 56 8.77 -2.58 5.33
C ASN A 56 10.02 -3.28 4.76
N ALA A 57 10.34 -4.48 5.22
CA ALA A 57 11.43 -5.28 4.66
C ALA A 57 11.17 -5.62 3.19
N LEU A 58 9.95 -6.05 2.84
CA LEU A 58 9.55 -6.32 1.46
C LEU A 58 9.66 -5.07 0.58
N LYS A 59 9.19 -3.92 1.03
CA LYS A 59 9.30 -2.65 0.32
C LYS A 59 10.75 -2.27 0.02
N ASN A 60 11.65 -2.52 0.96
CA ASN A 60 13.08 -2.30 0.76
C ASN A 60 13.66 -3.28 -0.25
N LEU A 61 13.31 -4.56 -0.16
CA LEU A 61 13.76 -5.58 -1.11
C LEU A 61 13.34 -5.26 -2.54
N ILE A 62 12.08 -4.89 -2.77
CA ILE A 62 11.55 -4.54 -4.10
C ILE A 62 12.38 -3.43 -4.78
N THR A 63 12.93 -2.50 -4.02
CA THR A 63 13.66 -1.33 -4.55
C THR A 63 15.17 -1.45 -4.49
N THR A 64 15.71 -2.52 -3.92
CA THR A 64 17.16 -2.74 -3.83
C THR A 64 17.72 -3.14 -5.19
N PRO A 65 18.71 -2.45 -5.76
CA PRO A 65 19.21 -2.73 -7.11
C PRO A 65 20.11 -3.98 -7.18
N ALA A 66 20.73 -4.35 -6.07
CA ALA A 66 21.60 -5.52 -5.94
C ALA A 66 21.54 -6.07 -4.52
N VAL A 67 21.79 -7.36 -4.38
CA VAL A 67 21.78 -8.05 -3.09
C VAL A 67 23.15 -8.63 -2.78
N LYS A 68 23.51 -8.64 -1.49
CA LYS A 68 24.78 -9.20 -1.04
C LYS A 68 24.52 -10.38 -0.12
N TYR A 69 24.98 -11.54 -0.49
CA TYR A 69 24.88 -12.73 0.35
C TYR A 69 26.05 -13.69 0.10
N ARG A 70 26.19 -14.64 1.02
CA ARG A 70 27.18 -15.72 0.89
C ARG A 70 26.43 -17.01 0.57
N ARG A 71 26.79 -17.63 -0.55
CA ARG A 71 26.25 -18.95 -0.89
C ARG A 71 26.68 -20.01 0.14
N PRO A 72 25.90 -21.08 0.32
CA PRO A 72 26.31 -22.19 1.15
C PRO A 72 27.71 -22.69 0.75
N TYR A 73 28.60 -22.85 1.73
CA TYR A 73 29.99 -23.28 1.59
C TYR A 73 30.96 -22.24 1.00
N ASP A 74 30.51 -21.09 0.53
CA ASP A 74 31.41 -20.01 0.09
C ASP A 74 32.07 -19.31 1.27
N VAL A 75 33.29 -18.79 1.04
CA VAL A 75 34.04 -18.06 2.07
C VAL A 75 33.68 -16.57 2.07
N TYR A 76 33.39 -16.01 0.90
CA TYR A 76 33.19 -14.59 0.71
C TYR A 76 31.71 -14.23 0.49
N ILE A 77 31.38 -13.00 0.85
CA ILE A 77 30.11 -12.38 0.48
C ILE A 77 30.29 -11.75 -0.91
N GLU A 78 29.41 -12.10 -1.84
CA GLU A 78 29.42 -11.58 -3.19
C GLU A 78 28.17 -10.73 -3.44
N GLU A 79 28.27 -9.84 -4.43
CA GLU A 79 27.16 -9.01 -4.87
C GLU A 79 26.52 -9.60 -6.12
N TYR A 80 25.20 -9.72 -6.09
CA TYR A 80 24.39 -10.24 -7.19
C TYR A 80 23.37 -9.20 -7.65
N PRO A 81 23.11 -9.07 -8.96
CA PRO A 81 22.07 -8.17 -9.45
C PRO A 81 20.68 -8.62 -8.96
N HIS A 82 19.80 -7.69 -8.74
CA HIS A 82 18.40 -7.96 -8.51
C HIS A 82 17.71 -8.25 -9.84
N LEU A 83 17.30 -9.49 -10.06
CA LEU A 83 16.64 -9.93 -11.28
C LEU A 83 15.12 -10.01 -11.15
N ALA A 84 14.61 -10.17 -9.93
CA ALA A 84 13.23 -10.52 -9.68
C ALA A 84 12.26 -9.35 -9.81
N SER A 85 11.13 -9.62 -10.48
CA SER A 85 9.90 -8.84 -10.34
C SER A 85 8.95 -9.56 -9.38
N PHE A 86 8.29 -8.81 -8.49
CA PHE A 86 7.37 -9.36 -7.52
C PHE A 86 5.93 -9.30 -8.03
N MET A 87 5.20 -10.37 -7.79
CA MET A 87 3.75 -10.47 -7.99
C MET A 87 3.13 -10.98 -6.70
N ALA A 88 1.90 -10.60 -6.43
CA ALA A 88 1.15 -11.10 -5.28
C ALA A 88 -0.31 -11.23 -5.63
N SER A 89 -0.99 -12.17 -4.99
CA SER A 89 -2.44 -12.27 -5.00
C SER A 89 -2.98 -12.04 -3.60
N VAL A 90 -4.12 -11.37 -3.52
CA VAL A 90 -4.81 -11.10 -2.26
C VAL A 90 -6.32 -11.27 -2.45
N ASN A 91 -7.00 -11.75 -1.41
CA ASN A 91 -8.44 -11.81 -1.38
C ASN A 91 -9.01 -10.54 -0.77
N GLY A 92 -9.86 -9.82 -1.55
CA GLY A 92 -10.48 -8.54 -1.17
C GLY A 92 -9.58 -7.33 -1.43
N ASN A 93 -10.18 -6.15 -1.36
CA ASN A 93 -9.58 -4.93 -1.87
C ASN A 93 -8.64 -4.23 -0.87
N GLU A 94 -8.85 -4.39 0.42
CA GLU A 94 -8.07 -3.70 1.45
C GLU A 94 -6.83 -4.50 1.86
N PHE A 95 -5.66 -4.11 1.36
CA PHE A 95 -4.40 -4.77 1.70
C PHE A 95 -3.20 -3.83 1.84
N LEU A 96 -3.31 -2.57 1.42
CA LEU A 96 -2.25 -1.58 1.59
C LEU A 96 -2.36 -0.92 2.96
N THR A 97 -1.39 -1.19 3.85
CA THR A 97 -1.39 -0.66 5.21
C THR A 97 -0.62 0.64 5.38
N ASP A 98 0.24 1.00 4.42
CA ASP A 98 1.08 2.20 4.45
C ASP A 98 0.91 3.04 3.17
N PRO A 99 0.18 4.16 3.26
CA PRO A 99 -0.04 5.06 2.12
C PRO A 99 1.25 5.60 1.52
N THR A 100 2.29 5.82 2.35
CA THR A 100 3.54 6.44 1.89
C THR A 100 4.39 5.50 1.02
N GLY A 101 4.17 4.20 1.14
CA GLY A 101 4.87 3.16 0.39
C GLY A 101 4.10 2.60 -0.79
N SER A 102 2.87 3.02 -1.01
CA SER A 102 1.94 2.45 -2.00
C SER A 102 2.44 2.56 -3.44
N ARG A 103 3.26 3.55 -3.78
CA ARG A 103 3.86 3.74 -5.12
C ARG A 103 4.67 2.54 -5.66
N ARG A 104 4.98 1.55 -4.80
CA ARG A 104 5.69 0.32 -5.18
C ARG A 104 4.76 -0.79 -5.62
N PHE A 105 3.46 -0.59 -5.44
CA PHE A 105 2.43 -1.57 -5.75
C PHE A 105 1.57 -1.07 -6.91
N LEU A 106 1.27 -1.98 -7.82
CA LEU A 106 0.34 -1.79 -8.93
C LEU A 106 -0.82 -2.77 -8.72
N PRO A 107 -1.85 -2.40 -7.93
CA PRO A 107 -2.99 -3.26 -7.71
C PRO A 107 -3.89 -3.29 -8.94
N PHE A 108 -4.42 -4.48 -9.22
CA PHE A 108 -5.43 -4.72 -10.24
C PHE A 108 -6.57 -5.54 -9.65
N GLU A 109 -7.78 -5.06 -9.79
CA GLU A 109 -8.95 -5.85 -9.47
C GLU A 109 -9.26 -6.82 -10.61
N VAL A 110 -9.28 -8.12 -10.32
CA VAL A 110 -9.59 -9.15 -11.30
C VAL A 110 -11.09 -9.44 -11.25
N LEU A 111 -11.84 -8.86 -12.19
CA LEU A 111 -13.29 -9.05 -12.28
C LEU A 111 -13.67 -10.38 -12.95
N HIS A 112 -12.90 -10.80 -13.95
CA HIS A 112 -13.15 -12.03 -14.72
C HIS A 112 -11.85 -12.60 -15.27
N ILE A 113 -11.77 -13.93 -15.32
CA ILE A 113 -10.63 -14.67 -15.92
C ILE A 113 -11.15 -15.47 -17.11
N ASP A 114 -10.77 -15.02 -18.31
CA ASP A 114 -11.02 -15.75 -19.56
C ASP A 114 -9.85 -16.69 -19.84
N LYS A 115 -9.95 -17.95 -19.35
CA LYS A 115 -8.91 -18.96 -19.53
C LYS A 115 -8.67 -19.32 -20.99
N PRO A 116 -9.69 -19.58 -21.82
CA PRO A 116 -9.48 -19.87 -23.25
C PRO A 116 -8.69 -18.80 -23.98
N THR A 117 -9.03 -17.54 -23.80
CA THR A 117 -8.29 -16.42 -24.39
C THR A 117 -6.87 -16.33 -23.86
N ALA A 118 -6.67 -16.48 -22.54
CA ALA A 118 -5.35 -16.44 -21.93
C ALA A 118 -4.43 -17.57 -22.43
N GLU A 119 -4.97 -18.79 -22.62
CA GLU A 119 -4.22 -19.92 -23.15
C GLU A 119 -3.87 -19.77 -24.65
N SER A 120 -4.64 -18.98 -25.39
CA SER A 120 -4.38 -18.69 -26.81
C SER A 120 -3.25 -17.68 -27.03
N ILE A 121 -2.86 -16.91 -26.02
CA ILE A 121 -1.81 -15.90 -26.11
C ILE A 121 -0.46 -16.57 -26.30
N ARG A 122 0.20 -16.24 -27.41
CA ARG A 122 1.57 -16.69 -27.67
C ARG A 122 2.57 -15.78 -26.96
N MET A 123 3.09 -16.25 -25.84
CA MET A 123 4.04 -15.49 -25.02
C MET A 123 5.31 -15.08 -25.77
N ASP A 124 5.74 -15.86 -26.79
CA ASP A 124 6.85 -15.48 -27.67
C ASP A 124 6.61 -14.13 -28.35
N ASN A 125 5.37 -13.88 -28.79
CA ASN A 125 5.02 -12.62 -29.42
C ASN A 125 5.05 -11.46 -28.40
N VAL A 126 4.55 -11.71 -27.18
CA VAL A 126 4.58 -10.73 -26.09
C VAL A 126 6.03 -10.35 -25.74
N TYR A 127 6.91 -11.33 -25.58
CA TYR A 127 8.33 -11.06 -25.31
C TYR A 127 9.03 -10.35 -26.46
N SER A 128 8.71 -10.72 -27.70
CA SER A 128 9.25 -10.07 -28.90
C SER A 128 8.83 -8.59 -28.96
N GLU A 129 7.56 -8.28 -28.64
CA GLU A 129 7.05 -6.92 -28.58
C GLU A 129 7.72 -6.11 -27.47
N ILE A 130 7.83 -6.68 -26.25
CA ILE A 130 8.53 -6.03 -25.13
C ILE A 130 9.99 -5.71 -25.51
N MET A 131 10.69 -6.64 -26.14
CA MET A 131 12.07 -6.43 -26.59
C MET A 131 12.16 -5.36 -27.69
N TYR A 132 11.18 -5.30 -28.59
CA TYR A 132 11.10 -4.25 -29.58
C TYR A 132 10.91 -2.88 -28.92
N LEU A 133 9.94 -2.73 -28.01
CA LEU A 133 9.67 -1.49 -27.28
C LEU A 133 10.89 -1.04 -26.45
N TYR A 134 11.55 -1.98 -25.79
CA TYR A 134 12.77 -1.70 -25.03
C TYR A 134 13.89 -1.13 -25.94
N ARG A 135 14.11 -1.74 -27.12
CA ARG A 135 15.10 -1.27 -28.10
C ARG A 135 14.75 0.09 -28.71
N GLN A 136 13.45 0.44 -28.75
CA GLN A 136 12.99 1.77 -29.17
C GLN A 136 13.16 2.81 -28.06
N GLY A 137 13.63 2.43 -26.87
CA GLY A 137 13.81 3.34 -25.75
C GLY A 137 12.49 3.77 -25.08
N VAL A 138 11.44 2.97 -25.23
CA VAL A 138 10.18 3.23 -24.52
C VAL A 138 10.43 3.17 -23.03
N ARG A 139 9.97 4.20 -22.33
CA ARG A 139 10.13 4.34 -20.89
C ARG A 139 9.30 3.27 -20.15
N TYR A 140 9.92 2.60 -19.20
CA TYR A 140 9.32 1.53 -18.40
C TYR A 140 9.24 1.87 -16.89
N TRP A 141 9.40 3.15 -16.53
CA TRP A 141 9.23 3.66 -15.17
C TRP A 141 8.24 4.82 -15.15
N PHE A 142 7.59 5.02 -14.01
CA PHE A 142 6.64 6.13 -13.83
C PHE A 142 7.37 7.46 -13.61
N ASN A 143 6.81 8.53 -14.15
CA ASN A 143 7.18 9.90 -13.80
C ASN A 143 6.41 10.37 -12.56
N ASP A 144 6.72 11.57 -12.07
CA ASP A 144 6.10 12.09 -10.83
C ASP A 144 4.58 12.26 -10.96
N ALA A 145 4.08 12.67 -12.13
CA ALA A 145 2.64 12.82 -12.36
C ALA A 145 1.91 11.46 -12.37
N GLU A 146 2.49 10.44 -13.01
CA GLU A 146 1.98 9.09 -13.01
C GLU A 146 2.05 8.42 -11.62
N ILE A 147 3.07 8.78 -10.82
CA ILE A 147 3.16 8.32 -9.42
C ILE A 147 2.02 8.94 -8.59
N GLU A 148 1.67 10.20 -8.83
CA GLU A 148 0.56 10.84 -8.14
C GLU A 148 -0.79 10.22 -8.53
N GLU A 149 -1.00 9.92 -9.81
CA GLU A 149 -2.17 9.18 -10.29
C GLU A 149 -2.25 7.78 -9.67
N LEU A 150 -1.12 7.08 -9.60
CA LEU A 150 -1.03 5.78 -8.93
C LEU A 150 -1.40 5.86 -7.44
N HIS A 151 -1.01 6.94 -6.76
CA HIS A 151 -1.40 7.15 -5.37
C HIS A 151 -2.92 7.29 -5.20
N LEU A 152 -3.58 8.02 -6.11
CA LEU A 152 -5.03 8.15 -6.09
C LEU A 152 -5.73 6.80 -6.30
N THR A 153 -5.28 6.02 -7.27
CA THR A 153 -5.81 4.67 -7.53
C THR A 153 -5.55 3.73 -6.34
N ASN A 154 -4.36 3.78 -5.76
CA ASN A 154 -3.99 2.93 -4.63
C ASN A 154 -4.77 3.25 -3.34
N ALA A 155 -5.34 4.44 -3.21
CA ALA A 155 -6.16 4.83 -2.07
C ALA A 155 -7.40 3.92 -1.90
N GLU A 156 -7.92 3.35 -2.99
CA GLU A 156 -9.06 2.40 -2.97
C GLU A 156 -8.68 1.05 -2.35
N PHE A 157 -7.39 0.71 -2.36
CA PHE A 157 -6.86 -0.55 -1.82
C PHE A 157 -6.26 -0.41 -0.43
N GLU A 158 -6.31 0.79 0.16
CA GLU A 158 -5.79 1.04 1.49
C GLU A 158 -6.75 0.54 2.58
N VAL A 159 -6.19 -0.16 3.56
CA VAL A 159 -6.93 -0.58 4.76
C VAL A 159 -7.45 0.65 5.49
N GLN A 160 -8.75 0.71 5.65
CA GLN A 160 -9.39 1.76 6.45
C GLN A 160 -9.07 1.53 7.93
N THR A 161 -8.60 2.57 8.61
CA THR A 161 -8.35 2.50 10.05
C THR A 161 -9.60 2.90 10.82
N ILE A 162 -9.78 2.35 12.02
CA ILE A 162 -10.88 2.73 12.91
C ILE A 162 -10.89 4.24 13.16
N GLU A 163 -9.71 4.85 13.26
CA GLU A 163 -9.57 6.29 13.42
C GLU A 163 -10.11 7.05 12.19
N PHE A 164 -9.93 6.53 10.99
CA PHE A 164 -10.45 7.14 9.77
C PHE A 164 -11.98 7.05 9.71
N GLU A 165 -12.54 5.86 9.98
CA GLU A 165 -14.00 5.64 10.03
C GLU A 165 -14.67 6.55 11.06
N MET A 166 -14.15 6.59 12.29
CA MET A 166 -14.69 7.44 13.33
C MET A 166 -14.59 8.92 12.98
N LEU A 167 -13.48 9.37 12.38
CA LEU A 167 -13.37 10.76 11.93
C LEU A 167 -14.41 11.11 10.88
N THR A 168 -14.64 10.23 9.91
CA THR A 168 -15.63 10.45 8.84
C THR A 168 -17.06 10.43 9.39
N GLN A 169 -17.33 9.60 10.41
CA GLN A 169 -18.64 9.49 11.02
C GLN A 169 -18.99 10.68 11.94
N TYR A 170 -18.02 11.13 12.73
CA TYR A 170 -18.29 12.08 13.82
C TYR A 170 -17.80 13.50 13.56
N PHE A 171 -17.15 13.76 12.43
CA PHE A 171 -16.63 15.06 12.11
C PHE A 171 -16.85 15.44 10.64
N GLU A 172 -17.04 16.73 10.41
CA GLU A 172 -17.14 17.33 9.09
C GLU A 172 -16.17 18.51 8.92
N LYS A 173 -15.86 18.85 7.66
CA LYS A 173 -15.08 20.05 7.37
C LYS A 173 -15.97 21.28 7.59
N PRO A 174 -15.52 22.27 8.39
CA PRO A 174 -16.27 23.50 8.55
C PRO A 174 -16.31 24.28 7.23
N THR A 175 -17.39 25.03 6.99
CA THR A 175 -17.47 26.00 5.89
C THR A 175 -16.47 27.14 6.08
N GLU A 176 -16.16 27.89 5.03
CA GLU A 176 -15.22 29.03 5.11
C GLU A 176 -15.60 30.05 6.21
N GLU A 177 -16.90 30.28 6.38
CA GLU A 177 -17.43 31.18 7.42
C GLU A 177 -17.27 30.62 8.83
N GLU A 178 -17.31 29.31 8.97
CA GLU A 178 -17.17 28.58 10.24
C GLU A 178 -15.74 28.26 10.62
N GLU A 179 -14.79 28.34 9.68
CA GLU A 179 -13.38 27.93 9.90
C GLU A 179 -12.74 28.61 11.13
N ALA A 180 -13.11 29.86 11.41
CA ALA A 180 -12.57 30.59 12.55
C ALA A 180 -13.05 30.04 13.90
N LEU A 181 -14.24 29.43 13.93
CA LEU A 181 -14.91 28.96 15.13
C LEU A 181 -14.43 27.59 15.58
N PHE A 182 -14.12 26.72 14.63
CA PHE A 182 -13.78 25.32 14.90
C PHE A 182 -12.29 25.08 14.81
N PHE A 183 -11.69 24.72 15.94
CA PHE A 183 -10.29 24.34 16.04
C PHE A 183 -10.12 23.30 17.13
N MET A 184 -9.54 22.15 16.80
CA MET A 184 -9.19 21.12 17.78
C MET A 184 -7.78 20.60 17.52
N THR A 185 -7.03 20.36 18.58
CA THR A 185 -5.78 19.62 18.52
C THR A 185 -6.05 18.13 18.33
N THR A 186 -5.07 17.37 17.85
CA THR A 186 -5.20 15.91 17.73
C THR A 186 -5.58 15.25 19.05
N ALA A 187 -5.01 15.73 20.16
CA ALA A 187 -5.35 15.25 21.51
C ALA A 187 -6.81 15.55 21.89
N GLN A 188 -7.34 16.72 21.53
CA GLN A 188 -8.75 17.06 21.80
C GLN A 188 -9.70 16.21 20.94
N VAL A 189 -9.39 15.98 19.68
CA VAL A 189 -10.15 15.06 18.81
C VAL A 189 -10.12 13.65 19.39
N LEU A 190 -8.95 13.17 19.83
CA LEU A 190 -8.82 11.87 20.47
C LEU A 190 -9.65 11.74 21.74
N ALA A 191 -9.62 12.76 22.59
CA ALA A 191 -10.43 12.81 23.83
C ALA A 191 -11.93 12.78 23.51
N TYR A 192 -12.36 13.54 22.49
CA TYR A 192 -13.75 13.55 22.04
C TYR A 192 -14.21 12.16 21.58
N LEU A 193 -13.42 11.50 20.71
CA LEU A 193 -13.75 10.17 20.21
C LEU A 193 -13.73 9.09 21.29
N ARG A 194 -12.84 9.18 22.28
CA ARG A 194 -12.80 8.27 23.44
C ARG A 194 -14.03 8.39 24.34
N ASN A 195 -14.67 9.55 24.40
CA ASN A 195 -15.90 9.73 25.14
C ASN A 195 -17.12 9.09 24.44
N ILE A 196 -17.04 8.91 23.11
CA ILE A 196 -18.12 8.31 22.31
C ILE A 196 -17.97 6.80 22.23
N SER A 197 -16.75 6.30 22.13
CA SER A 197 -16.47 4.88 21.92
C SER A 197 -15.34 4.38 22.83
N PRO A 198 -15.48 3.18 23.44
CA PRO A 198 -14.44 2.58 24.27
C PRO A 198 -13.25 2.01 23.49
N VAL A 199 -13.22 2.19 22.16
CA VAL A 199 -12.17 1.65 21.28
C VAL A 199 -10.83 2.34 21.58
N GLN A 200 -9.76 1.55 21.60
CA GLN A 200 -8.41 2.10 21.73
C GLN A 200 -7.96 2.75 20.42
N LEU A 201 -7.87 4.08 20.44
CA LEU A 201 -7.41 4.88 19.30
C LEU A 201 -5.99 5.35 19.51
N SER A 202 -5.21 5.35 18.41
CA SER A 202 -3.84 5.84 18.39
C SER A 202 -3.79 7.30 17.94
N GLU A 203 -3.17 8.17 18.74
CA GLU A 203 -2.99 9.59 18.38
C GLU A 203 -2.21 9.76 17.06
N LYS A 204 -1.22 8.91 16.81
CA LYS A 204 -0.45 8.94 15.56
C LYS A 204 -1.32 8.62 14.36
N ARG A 205 -2.09 7.51 14.39
CA ARG A 205 -3.01 7.13 13.31
C ARG A 205 -4.12 8.15 13.11
N LEU A 206 -4.62 8.72 14.20
CA LEU A 206 -5.62 9.79 14.14
C LEU A 206 -5.07 11.02 13.40
N GLY A 207 -3.82 11.43 13.69
CA GLY A 207 -3.16 12.51 12.97
C GLY A 207 -2.91 12.21 11.49
N GLU A 208 -2.62 10.97 11.14
CA GLU A 208 -2.50 10.50 9.75
C GLU A 208 -3.86 10.55 9.05
N SER A 209 -4.92 10.05 9.68
CA SER A 209 -6.29 10.06 9.15
C SER A 209 -6.85 11.47 8.96
N LEU A 210 -6.59 12.39 9.88
CA LEU A 210 -6.99 13.81 9.78
C LEU A 210 -6.39 14.47 8.51
N ARG A 211 -5.13 14.15 8.20
CA ARG A 211 -4.48 14.64 6.98
C ARG A 211 -5.04 13.96 5.72
N LYS A 212 -5.27 12.64 5.77
CA LYS A 212 -5.82 11.85 4.65
C LYS A 212 -7.21 12.34 4.25
N ILE A 213 -8.09 12.63 5.22
CA ILE A 213 -9.41 13.20 4.98
C ILE A 213 -9.31 14.63 4.45
N GLY A 214 -8.16 15.28 4.63
CA GLY A 214 -7.91 16.64 4.15
C GLY A 214 -8.48 17.73 5.07
N PHE A 215 -8.51 17.48 6.39
CA PHE A 215 -8.77 18.55 7.34
C PHE A 215 -7.64 19.57 7.35
N LYS A 216 -7.97 20.86 7.27
CA LYS A 216 -7.01 21.96 7.21
C LYS A 216 -6.20 22.07 8.50
N ARG A 217 -4.92 21.79 8.43
CA ARG A 217 -4.01 21.95 9.57
C ARG A 217 -3.63 23.42 9.73
N VAL A 218 -3.81 23.94 10.93
CA VAL A 218 -3.51 25.35 11.27
C VAL A 218 -2.76 25.43 12.58
N GLN A 219 -2.10 26.57 12.78
CA GLN A 219 -1.38 26.90 13.98
C GLN A 219 -2.14 28.02 14.70
N LYS A 220 -2.46 27.84 15.98
CA LYS A 220 -3.22 28.82 16.80
C LYS A 220 -2.53 29.00 18.15
N ARG A 221 -2.43 30.24 18.62
CA ARG A 221 -2.05 30.54 20.01
C ARG A 221 -3.27 30.37 20.89
N ILE A 222 -3.18 29.49 21.90
CA ILE A 222 -4.24 29.22 22.86
C ILE A 222 -3.78 29.77 24.22
N ASN A 223 -4.64 30.55 24.86
CA ASN A 223 -4.50 30.97 26.27
C ASN A 223 -3.10 31.44 26.68
N ASN A 224 -2.62 32.55 26.16
CA ASN A 224 -1.34 33.17 26.57
C ASN A 224 -0.12 32.22 26.55
N ASN A 225 -0.22 31.05 25.95
CA ASN A 225 0.92 30.17 25.75
C ASN A 225 1.95 30.84 24.86
N HIS A 226 3.21 30.84 25.30
CA HIS A 226 4.34 31.43 24.55
C HIS A 226 4.53 30.77 23.18
N TYR A 227 4.12 29.51 23.04
CA TYR A 227 4.25 28.71 21.82
C TYR A 227 2.90 28.42 21.18
N PRO A 228 2.78 28.58 19.84
CA PRO A 228 1.57 28.22 19.13
C PRO A 228 1.40 26.70 19.09
N VAL A 229 0.15 26.25 19.14
CA VAL A 229 -0.22 24.83 19.09
C VAL A 229 -0.76 24.50 17.72
N TYR A 230 -0.37 23.34 17.18
CA TYR A 230 -0.92 22.80 15.93
C TYR A 230 -2.23 22.08 16.18
N GLY A 231 -3.20 22.30 15.30
CA GLY A 231 -4.49 21.62 15.31
C GLY A 231 -5.12 21.65 13.93
N TYR A 232 -6.38 21.27 13.88
CA TYR A 232 -7.14 21.15 12.64
C TYR A 232 -8.42 21.96 12.69
N ARG A 233 -8.86 22.46 11.54
CA ARG A 233 -10.20 23.03 11.35
C ARG A 233 -11.15 21.86 11.17
N ILE A 234 -11.87 21.50 12.25
CA ILE A 234 -12.68 20.31 12.33
C ILE A 234 -13.90 20.57 13.19
N LYS A 235 -15.09 20.24 12.68
CA LYS A 235 -16.38 20.48 13.32
C LYS A 235 -17.00 19.14 13.70
N PRO A 236 -17.38 18.93 14.98
CA PRO A 236 -18.13 17.74 15.37
C PRO A 236 -19.51 17.71 14.73
N VAL A 237 -19.91 16.55 14.23
CA VAL A 237 -21.27 16.31 13.75
C VAL A 237 -22.20 16.13 14.94
N PRO A 238 -23.36 16.82 15.00
CA PRO A 238 -24.33 16.63 16.08
C PRO A 238 -24.84 15.20 16.15
N ALA A 239 -24.98 14.63 17.33
CA ALA A 239 -25.41 13.25 17.58
C ALA A 239 -26.77 12.88 16.95
N SER A 240 -27.58 13.85 16.55
CA SER A 240 -28.86 13.63 15.86
C SER A 240 -28.75 13.12 14.43
N ARG A 241 -27.57 13.17 13.81
CA ARG A 241 -27.35 12.67 12.44
C ARG A 241 -26.71 11.27 12.39
N THR A 242 -26.27 10.73 13.51
CA THR A 242 -25.56 9.44 13.55
C THR A 242 -26.50 8.25 13.87
N GLY A 243 -27.81 8.46 13.93
CA GLY A 243 -28.79 7.51 14.48
C GLY A 243 -29.76 6.83 13.52
N ASP A 244 -29.86 7.19 12.23
CA ASP A 244 -31.04 6.83 11.41
C ASP A 244 -30.76 6.15 10.07
N ASP A 245 -29.69 5.39 9.88
CA ASP A 245 -29.48 4.66 8.61
C ASP A 245 -29.24 3.13 8.75
N TYR A 246 -29.78 2.51 9.82
CA TYR A 246 -29.90 1.05 9.89
C TYR A 246 -31.32 0.67 10.32
N GLY A 247 -32.26 0.78 9.36
CA GLY A 247 -33.59 0.24 9.39
C GLY A 247 -33.79 -0.71 8.23
#